data_bdb9369e964e81e90bcdefa4569a54f1
#
_entry.id   bdb9369e964e81e90bcdefa4569a54f1
#
_cell.length_a   1.000
_cell.length_b   1.000
_cell.length_c   1.000
_cell.angle_alpha   90.00
_cell.angle_beta   90.00
_cell.angle_gamma   90.00
#
_symmetry.space_group_name_H-M   'P 1'
#
loop_
_entity.id
_entity.type
_entity.pdbx_description
1 polymer ?
#
loop_
_entity_poly.entity_id
_entity_poly.type
_entity_poly.pdbx_seq_one_letter_code
_entity_poly.pdbx_strand_id
1 'polypeptide(L)'
;MTEELSIPKILPIGVVLFNILFLLVAIPIEAYILNMRLGFDKKSSIFYAISMNLFSGVIGWTIFFLIEPILPGQWRAELISYVFFSTFQNSNIETVLIFTVLVIFFTTFLIKFSLLKVLLITLNGIPIKEETQTSERSRRKRTDKNKIQNTNLVTTTLIANSLSYSAITLILLIHQK
;
A
#
# COMPACT_ATOMS: atom_id res chain seq x y z
N MET A 1 28.33 -5.76 39.21
CA MET A 1 27.02 -6.21 38.73
C MET A 1 26.84 -5.63 37.36
N THR A 2 27.26 -6.38 36.36
CA THR A 2 27.01 -6.03 34.92
C THR A 2 25.67 -6.67 34.60
N GLU A 3 24.60 -5.86 34.56
CA GLU A 3 23.35 -6.27 33.92
C GLU A 3 23.67 -6.51 32.45
N GLU A 4 23.83 -7.76 32.08
CA GLU A 4 23.79 -8.16 30.68
C GLU A 4 22.41 -7.80 30.15
N LEU A 5 22.37 -6.76 29.32
CA LEU A 5 21.20 -6.41 28.53
C LEU A 5 20.96 -7.55 27.55
N SER A 6 20.27 -8.60 27.99
CA SER A 6 19.85 -9.68 27.11
C SER A 6 18.79 -9.16 26.15
N ILE A 7 19.23 -8.62 25.04
CA ILE A 7 18.35 -8.30 23.91
C ILE A 7 17.68 -9.62 23.51
N PRO A 8 16.36 -9.75 23.60
CA PRO A 8 15.68 -10.96 23.17
C PRO A 8 16.01 -11.20 21.71
N LYS A 9 16.73 -12.28 21.42
CA LYS A 9 17.12 -12.72 20.05
C LYS A 9 15.92 -13.27 19.26
N ILE A 10 14.75 -12.63 19.35
CA ILE A 10 13.61 -13.01 18.54
C ILE A 10 13.55 -12.01 17.38
N LEU A 11 14.32 -12.31 16.35
CA LEU A 11 14.18 -11.63 15.06
C LEU A 11 12.81 -12.04 14.46
N PRO A 12 11.94 -11.10 14.11
CA PRO A 12 10.66 -11.39 13.47
C PRO A 12 10.86 -11.80 12.00
N ILE A 13 11.58 -12.90 11.79
CA ILE A 13 11.97 -13.39 10.45
C ILE A 13 10.72 -13.63 9.59
N GLY A 14 9.64 -14.15 10.18
CA GLY A 14 8.38 -14.38 9.47
C GLY A 14 7.80 -13.10 8.86
N VAL A 15 7.78 -12.00 9.62
CA VAL A 15 7.29 -10.70 9.13
C VAL A 15 8.17 -10.15 8.01
N VAL A 16 9.49 -10.28 8.15
CA VAL A 16 10.44 -9.81 7.12
C VAL A 16 10.25 -10.61 5.84
N LEU A 17 10.20 -11.93 5.93
CA LEU A 17 9.97 -12.81 4.77
C LEU A 17 8.61 -12.55 4.12
N PHE A 18 7.57 -12.35 4.92
CA PHE A 18 6.25 -12.00 4.42
C PHE A 18 6.27 -10.67 3.65
N ASN A 19 6.92 -9.63 4.18
CA ASN A 19 7.05 -8.35 3.48
C ASN A 19 7.83 -8.48 2.15
N ILE A 20 8.89 -9.27 2.12
CA ILE A 20 9.64 -9.54 0.89
C ILE A 20 8.75 -10.27 -0.13
N LEU A 21 8.04 -11.33 0.29
CA LEU A 21 7.11 -12.05 -0.57
C LEU A 21 6.01 -11.12 -1.10
N PHE A 22 5.46 -10.27 -0.22
CA PHE A 22 4.46 -9.28 -0.60
C PHE A 22 4.99 -8.36 -1.71
N LEU A 23 6.19 -7.81 -1.56
CA LEU A 23 6.80 -6.93 -2.56
C LEU A 23 7.06 -7.66 -3.88
N LEU A 24 7.57 -8.89 -3.83
CA LEU A 24 7.84 -9.70 -5.02
C LEU A 24 6.59 -10.01 -5.83
N VAL A 25 5.44 -10.18 -5.19
CA VAL A 25 4.17 -10.46 -5.86
C VAL A 25 3.47 -9.17 -6.28
N ALA A 26 3.41 -8.17 -5.40
CA ALA A 26 2.66 -6.95 -5.63
C ALA A 26 3.27 -6.09 -6.74
N ILE A 27 4.60 -5.91 -6.75
CA ILE A 27 5.27 -5.02 -7.72
C ILE A 27 5.01 -5.43 -9.18
N PRO A 28 5.22 -6.70 -9.60
CA PRO A 28 4.95 -7.12 -10.97
C PRO A 28 3.49 -6.95 -11.38
N ILE A 29 2.55 -7.32 -10.50
CA ILE A 29 1.11 -7.22 -10.77
C ILE A 29 0.72 -5.75 -10.94
N GLU A 30 1.11 -4.89 -10.01
CA GLU A 30 0.77 -3.48 -10.05
C GLU A 30 1.43 -2.77 -11.23
N ALA A 31 2.70 -3.06 -11.53
CA ALA A 31 3.39 -2.52 -12.71
C ALA A 31 2.68 -2.91 -14.02
N TYR A 32 2.26 -4.18 -14.13
CA TYR A 32 1.51 -4.64 -15.29
C TYR A 32 0.18 -3.89 -15.45
N ILE A 33 -0.58 -3.71 -14.37
CA ILE A 33 -1.86 -2.98 -14.40
C ILE A 33 -1.67 -1.50 -14.73
N LEU A 34 -0.64 -0.85 -14.18
CA LEU A 34 -0.31 0.53 -14.51
C LEU A 34 0.05 0.70 -15.99
N ASN A 35 0.87 -0.21 -16.54
CA ASN A 35 1.22 -0.22 -17.95
C ASN A 35 -0.01 -0.40 -18.83
N MET A 36 -0.85 -1.39 -18.54
CA MET A 36 -2.01 -1.75 -19.36
C MET A 36 -3.11 -0.69 -19.32
N ARG A 37 -3.41 -0.12 -18.13
CA ARG A 37 -4.56 0.77 -17.96
C ARG A 37 -4.25 2.26 -18.10
N LEU A 38 -3.06 2.68 -17.71
CA LEU A 38 -2.65 4.09 -17.81
C LEU A 38 -1.74 4.36 -18.99
N GLY A 39 -1.32 3.31 -19.71
CA GLY A 39 -0.47 3.46 -20.89
C GLY A 39 0.94 3.96 -20.59
N PHE A 40 1.42 3.78 -19.35
CA PHE A 40 2.79 4.10 -18.99
C PHE A 40 3.75 3.12 -19.69
N ASP A 41 4.94 3.58 -20.04
CA ASP A 41 6.01 2.69 -20.47
C ASP A 41 6.42 1.71 -19.37
N LYS A 42 7.03 0.58 -19.73
CA LYS A 42 7.37 -0.49 -18.79
C LYS A 42 8.28 -0.02 -17.65
N LYS A 43 9.26 0.85 -17.94
CA LYS A 43 10.19 1.36 -16.94
C LYS A 43 9.48 2.24 -15.91
N SER A 44 8.65 3.18 -16.37
CA SER A 44 7.87 4.05 -15.50
C SER A 44 6.86 3.28 -14.67
N SER A 45 6.19 2.27 -15.26
CA SER A 45 5.24 1.43 -14.54
C SER A 45 5.91 0.66 -13.40
N ILE A 46 7.08 0.07 -13.65
CA ILE A 46 7.87 -0.63 -12.61
C ILE A 46 8.34 0.36 -11.55
N PHE A 47 8.85 1.52 -11.94
CA PHE A 47 9.29 2.55 -11.01
C PHE A 47 8.16 3.01 -10.09
N TYR A 48 6.97 3.31 -10.64
CA TYR A 48 5.81 3.70 -9.84
C TYR A 48 5.35 2.58 -8.92
N ALA A 49 5.28 1.34 -9.40
CA ALA A 49 4.89 0.20 -8.59
C ALA A 49 5.87 -0.04 -7.42
N ILE A 50 7.17 0.01 -7.66
CA ILE A 50 8.20 -0.11 -6.61
C ILE A 50 8.03 1.02 -5.59
N SER A 51 7.98 2.28 -6.07
CA SER A 51 7.87 3.45 -5.20
C SER A 51 6.62 3.40 -4.33
N MET A 52 5.45 3.12 -4.92
CA MET A 52 4.19 3.01 -4.17
C MET A 52 4.24 1.92 -3.10
N ASN A 53 4.77 0.75 -3.41
CA ASN A 53 4.83 -0.36 -2.46
C ASN A 53 5.84 -0.10 -1.33
N LEU A 54 7.04 0.40 -1.64
CA LEU A 54 8.04 0.73 -0.63
C LEU A 54 7.56 1.85 0.30
N PHE A 55 7.12 2.98 -0.25
CA PHE A 55 6.67 4.09 0.57
C PHE A 55 5.40 3.77 1.36
N SER A 56 4.44 3.04 0.78
CA SER A 56 3.26 2.61 1.53
C SER A 56 3.62 1.65 2.67
N GLY A 57 4.61 0.78 2.46
CA GLY A 57 5.15 -0.09 3.51
C GLY A 57 5.78 0.71 4.64
N VAL A 58 6.67 1.67 4.34
CA VAL A 58 7.28 2.55 5.35
C VAL A 58 6.23 3.33 6.13
N ILE A 59 5.26 3.92 5.42
CA ILE A 59 4.15 4.66 6.06
C ILE A 59 3.33 3.72 6.95
N GLY A 60 3.00 2.50 6.48
CA GLY A 60 2.27 1.51 7.26
C GLY A 60 2.98 1.14 8.56
N TRP A 61 4.28 0.85 8.50
CA TRP A 61 5.08 0.59 9.69
C TRP A 61 5.19 1.80 10.63
N THR A 62 5.34 2.99 10.08
CA THR A 62 5.35 4.23 10.87
C THR A 62 4.03 4.40 11.63
N ILE A 63 2.89 4.21 10.94
CA ILE A 63 1.56 4.27 11.57
C ILE A 63 1.43 3.20 12.66
N PHE A 64 1.89 1.97 12.40
CA PHE A 64 1.89 0.90 13.39
C PHE A 64 2.63 1.29 14.66
N PHE A 65 3.87 1.77 14.56
CA PHE A 65 4.68 2.17 15.73
C PHE A 65 4.15 3.42 16.44
N LEU A 66 3.38 4.27 15.77
CA LEU A 66 2.73 5.42 16.40
C LEU A 66 1.45 5.02 17.16
N ILE A 67 0.70 4.04 16.64
CA ILE A 67 -0.57 3.60 17.23
C ILE A 67 -0.33 2.59 18.35
N GLU A 68 0.64 1.69 18.20
CA GLU A 68 0.92 0.62 19.16
C GLU A 68 1.03 1.10 20.62
N PRO A 69 1.78 2.16 20.96
CA PRO A 69 1.90 2.63 22.34
C PRO A 69 0.63 3.29 22.90
N ILE A 70 -0.31 3.70 22.05
CA ILE A 70 -1.56 4.35 22.44
C ILE A 70 -2.62 3.32 22.83
N LEU A 71 -2.48 2.06 22.37
CA LEU A 71 -3.45 1.00 22.59
C LEU A 71 -3.44 0.54 24.06
N PRO A 72 -4.63 0.20 24.64
CA PRO A 72 -4.72 -0.47 25.92
C PRO A 72 -3.92 -1.77 25.96
N GLY A 73 -3.33 -2.11 27.11
CA GLY A 73 -2.35 -3.20 27.24
C GLY A 73 -2.79 -4.55 26.66
N GLN A 74 -4.07 -4.92 26.77
CA GLN A 74 -4.61 -6.17 26.19
C GLN A 74 -4.58 -6.14 24.66
N TRP A 75 -5.05 -5.07 24.03
CA TRP A 75 -5.04 -4.89 22.57
C TRP A 75 -3.63 -4.76 22.00
N ARG A 76 -2.74 -4.12 22.77
CA ARG A 76 -1.34 -3.98 22.43
C ARG A 76 -0.65 -5.34 22.36
N ALA A 77 -0.81 -6.18 23.38
CA ALA A 77 -0.23 -7.51 23.45
C ALA A 77 -0.74 -8.40 22.30
N GLU A 78 -2.04 -8.38 22.01
CA GLU A 78 -2.64 -9.12 20.90
C GLU A 78 -2.14 -8.63 19.55
N LEU A 79 -2.07 -7.31 19.33
CA LEU A 79 -1.58 -6.74 18.09
C LEU A 79 -0.12 -7.14 17.84
N ILE A 80 0.74 -7.06 18.85
CA ILE A 80 2.14 -7.48 18.74
C ILE A 80 2.23 -8.98 18.47
N SER A 81 1.49 -9.82 19.21
CA SER A 81 1.46 -11.27 19.01
C SER A 81 1.02 -11.65 17.61
N TYR A 82 0.00 -10.98 17.09
CA TYR A 82 -0.48 -11.22 15.73
C TYR A 82 0.52 -10.78 14.65
N VAL A 83 1.01 -9.55 14.75
CA VAL A 83 1.89 -8.99 13.72
C VAL A 83 3.23 -9.72 13.66
N PHE A 84 3.82 -10.07 14.82
CA PHE A 84 5.16 -10.67 14.86
C PHE A 84 5.16 -12.19 14.90
N PHE A 85 4.14 -12.82 15.45
CA PHE A 85 4.11 -14.28 15.70
C PHE A 85 2.96 -15.01 15.02
N SER A 86 2.03 -14.29 14.38
CA SER A 86 0.80 -14.84 13.76
C SER A 86 -0.01 -15.72 14.72
N THR A 87 0.07 -15.46 16.01
CA THR A 87 -0.64 -16.21 17.07
C THR A 87 -1.73 -15.35 17.69
N PHE A 88 -2.92 -15.95 17.88
CA PHE A 88 -4.04 -15.34 18.58
C PHE A 88 -4.20 -15.97 19.96
N GLN A 89 -4.48 -15.14 20.97
CA GLN A 89 -4.75 -15.61 22.32
C GLN A 89 -6.26 -15.81 22.61
N ASN A 90 -7.14 -15.22 21.81
CA ASN A 90 -8.60 -15.26 22.01
C ASN A 90 -9.39 -15.67 20.76
N SER A 91 -10.34 -16.62 20.93
CA SER A 91 -11.17 -17.17 19.85
C SER A 91 -12.27 -16.24 19.28
N ASN A 92 -12.55 -15.11 19.91
CA ASN A 92 -13.55 -14.13 19.43
C ASN A 92 -13.01 -13.13 18.41
N ILE A 93 -11.80 -13.35 17.89
CA ILE A 93 -11.00 -12.36 17.15
C ILE A 93 -11.24 -12.44 15.63
N GLU A 94 -11.88 -13.49 15.10
CA GLU A 94 -12.09 -13.63 13.65
C GLU A 94 -12.79 -12.42 13.01
N THR A 95 -13.83 -11.90 13.65
CA THR A 95 -14.57 -10.73 13.15
C THR A 95 -13.72 -9.46 13.19
N VAL A 96 -12.94 -9.27 14.26
CA VAL A 96 -12.04 -8.12 14.41
C VAL A 96 -10.92 -8.20 13.39
N LEU A 97 -10.42 -9.40 13.09
CA LEU A 97 -9.39 -9.63 12.10
C LEU A 97 -9.88 -9.27 10.68
N ILE A 98 -11.06 -9.77 10.29
CA ILE A 98 -11.65 -9.46 8.98
C ILE A 98 -11.80 -7.94 8.83
N PHE A 99 -12.32 -7.26 9.85
CA PHE A 99 -12.46 -5.81 9.84
C PHE A 99 -11.11 -5.10 9.75
N THR A 100 -10.12 -5.56 10.49
CA THR A 100 -8.75 -5.00 10.47
C THR A 100 -8.10 -5.15 9.09
N VAL A 101 -8.21 -6.32 8.45
CA VAL A 101 -7.71 -6.56 7.10
C VAL A 101 -8.37 -5.62 6.09
N LEU A 102 -9.68 -5.41 6.22
CA LEU A 102 -10.43 -4.50 5.36
C LEU A 102 -9.97 -3.04 5.55
N VAL A 103 -9.76 -2.59 6.79
CA VAL A 103 -9.22 -1.25 7.10
C VAL A 103 -7.81 -1.10 6.53
N ILE A 104 -6.94 -2.09 6.70
CA ILE A 104 -5.58 -2.08 6.13
C ILE A 104 -5.65 -1.98 4.61
N PHE A 105 -6.50 -2.76 3.95
CA PHE A 105 -6.67 -2.73 2.50
C PHE A 105 -7.07 -1.34 1.99
N PHE A 106 -8.07 -0.71 2.59
CA PHE A 106 -8.49 0.64 2.18
C PHE A 106 -7.44 1.70 2.50
N THR A 107 -6.78 1.59 3.64
CA THR A 107 -5.70 2.52 4.03
C THR A 107 -4.53 2.43 3.05
N THR A 108 -4.07 1.23 2.71
CA THR A 108 -3.00 1.04 1.74
C THR A 108 -3.38 1.50 0.35
N PHE A 109 -4.63 1.28 -0.07
CA PHE A 109 -5.16 1.82 -1.32
C PHE A 109 -5.08 3.35 -1.36
N LEU A 110 -5.55 4.04 -0.31
CA LEU A 110 -5.54 5.51 -0.23
C LEU A 110 -4.10 6.06 -0.25
N ILE A 111 -3.19 5.43 0.49
CA ILE A 111 -1.78 5.81 0.51
C ILE A 111 -1.16 5.63 -0.88
N LYS A 112 -1.34 4.48 -1.53
CA LYS A 112 -0.81 4.20 -2.88
C LYS A 112 -1.38 5.16 -3.92
N PHE A 113 -2.68 5.42 -3.88
CA PHE A 113 -3.30 6.39 -4.77
C PHE A 113 -2.71 7.80 -4.59
N SER A 114 -2.55 8.26 -3.34
CA SER A 114 -1.95 9.56 -3.03
C SER A 114 -0.50 9.63 -3.49
N LEU A 115 0.28 8.58 -3.25
CA LEU A 115 1.67 8.47 -3.70
C LEU A 115 1.78 8.52 -5.23
N LEU A 116 0.95 7.75 -5.94
CA LEU A 116 0.94 7.76 -7.40
C LEU A 116 0.62 9.16 -7.94
N LYS A 117 -0.35 9.83 -7.36
CA LYS A 117 -0.72 11.20 -7.74
C LYS A 117 0.43 12.18 -7.50
N VAL A 118 1.08 12.11 -6.34
CA VAL A 118 2.25 12.94 -6.01
C VAL A 118 3.41 12.66 -6.97
N LEU A 119 3.73 11.39 -7.23
CA LEU A 119 4.80 11.01 -8.16
C LEU A 119 4.54 11.52 -9.57
N LEU A 120 3.29 11.41 -10.06
CA LEU A 120 2.92 11.93 -11.38
C LEU A 120 3.07 13.44 -11.46
N ILE A 121 2.66 14.17 -10.44
CA ILE A 121 2.81 15.63 -10.40
C ILE A 121 4.29 16.01 -10.36
N THR A 122 5.09 15.31 -9.55
CA THR A 122 6.51 15.65 -9.36
C THR A 122 7.38 15.31 -10.57
N LEU A 123 7.14 14.14 -11.19
CA LEU A 123 7.98 13.63 -12.28
C LEU A 123 7.55 14.12 -13.66
N ASN A 124 6.25 14.34 -13.91
CA ASN A 124 5.78 14.86 -15.20
C ASN A 124 5.87 16.39 -15.30
N GLY A 125 6.40 17.04 -14.25
CA GLY A 125 6.43 18.47 -14.14
C GLY A 125 5.03 19.08 -13.96
N ILE A 126 4.95 20.18 -13.25
CA ILE A 126 3.77 21.07 -13.30
C ILE A 126 3.64 21.44 -14.77
N PRO A 127 2.47 21.24 -15.43
CA PRO A 127 2.30 21.73 -16.78
C PRO A 127 2.65 23.20 -16.77
N ILE A 128 3.79 23.55 -17.36
CA ILE A 128 4.19 24.94 -17.57
C ILE A 128 2.99 25.57 -18.26
N LYS A 129 2.45 26.60 -17.63
CA LYS A 129 1.44 27.45 -18.25
C LYS A 129 2.01 27.93 -19.58
N GLU A 130 1.69 27.29 -20.66
CA GLU A 130 1.63 28.02 -21.93
C GLU A 130 0.47 28.99 -21.78
N GLU A 131 0.81 30.23 -21.47
CA GLU A 131 -0.04 31.39 -21.65
C GLU A 131 -0.33 31.51 -23.13
N THR A 132 -1.38 30.87 -23.57
CA THR A 132 -2.00 31.17 -24.85
C THR A 132 -3.49 31.29 -24.61
N GLN A 133 -3.97 32.49 -24.87
CA GLN A 133 -5.35 32.94 -24.88
C GLN A 133 -6.31 31.82 -25.25
N THR A 134 -7.20 31.41 -24.31
CA THR A 134 -8.16 30.38 -24.61
C THR A 134 -9.52 30.68 -24.05
N SER A 135 -10.45 30.75 -24.98
CA SER A 135 -11.87 30.84 -24.86
C SER A 135 -12.44 29.87 -23.81
N GLU A 136 -13.53 30.23 -23.14
CA GLU A 136 -14.26 29.46 -22.11
C GLU A 136 -14.56 28.01 -22.50
N ARG A 137 -14.67 27.72 -23.80
CA ARG A 137 -14.90 26.37 -24.36
C ARG A 137 -13.73 25.41 -24.12
N SER A 138 -12.50 25.93 -24.03
CA SER A 138 -11.28 25.17 -23.76
C SER A 138 -11.17 24.82 -22.28
N ARG A 139 -11.70 25.66 -21.40
CA ARG A 139 -11.68 25.47 -19.93
C ARG A 139 -12.60 24.31 -19.52
N ARG A 140 -13.80 24.18 -20.10
CA ARG A 140 -14.71 23.04 -19.89
C ARG A 140 -14.10 21.71 -20.35
N LYS A 141 -13.52 21.68 -21.55
CA LYS A 141 -12.87 20.48 -22.09
C LYS A 141 -11.67 20.01 -21.25
N ARG A 142 -10.94 20.95 -20.62
CA ARG A 142 -9.79 20.65 -19.75
C ARG A 142 -10.25 20.10 -18.39
N THR A 143 -11.34 20.62 -17.84
CA THR A 143 -11.94 20.13 -16.58
C THR A 143 -12.46 18.70 -16.73
N ASP A 144 -13.14 18.39 -17.83
CA ASP A 144 -13.66 17.05 -18.13
C ASP A 144 -12.51 16.05 -18.34
N LYS A 145 -11.44 16.45 -19.05
CA LYS A 145 -10.27 15.60 -19.28
C LYS A 145 -9.53 15.28 -17.98
N ASN A 146 -9.37 16.25 -17.09
CA ASN A 146 -8.75 16.06 -15.78
C ASN A 146 -9.62 15.17 -14.86
N LYS A 147 -10.95 15.29 -14.93
CA LYS A 147 -11.88 14.46 -14.17
C LYS A 147 -11.83 13.00 -14.62
N ILE A 148 -11.83 12.75 -15.93
CA ILE A 148 -11.71 11.40 -16.51
C ILE A 148 -10.34 10.80 -16.16
N GLN A 149 -9.27 11.56 -16.21
CA GLN A 149 -7.93 11.10 -15.88
C GLN A 149 -7.82 10.73 -14.38
N ASN A 150 -8.39 11.52 -13.48
CA ASN A 150 -8.44 11.21 -12.04
C ASN A 150 -9.25 9.93 -11.76
N THR A 151 -10.40 9.75 -12.42
CA THR A 151 -11.22 8.55 -12.26
C THR A 151 -10.48 7.30 -12.72
N ASN A 152 -9.76 7.38 -13.83
CA ASN A 152 -8.92 6.28 -14.32
C ASN A 152 -7.79 5.93 -13.36
N LEU A 153 -7.15 6.93 -12.73
CA LEU A 153 -6.12 6.71 -11.72
C LEU A 153 -6.67 5.98 -10.48
N VAL A 154 -7.79 6.45 -9.94
CA VAL A 154 -8.45 5.81 -8.78
C VAL A 154 -8.78 4.35 -9.09
N THR A 155 -9.49 4.12 -10.20
CA THR A 155 -9.93 2.77 -10.59
C THR A 155 -8.73 1.84 -10.85
N THR A 156 -7.70 2.35 -11.52
CA THR A 156 -6.49 1.56 -11.81
C THR A 156 -5.74 1.19 -10.55
N THR A 157 -5.54 2.14 -9.63
CA THR A 157 -4.87 1.87 -8.36
C THR A 157 -5.68 0.90 -7.49
N LEU A 158 -7.01 1.04 -7.48
CA LEU A 158 -7.88 0.11 -6.75
C LEU A 158 -7.77 -1.31 -7.30
N ILE A 159 -7.84 -1.48 -8.62
CA ILE A 159 -7.72 -2.80 -9.25
C ILE A 159 -6.33 -3.40 -9.04
N ALA A 160 -5.27 -2.60 -9.18
CA ALA A 160 -3.91 -3.04 -8.95
C ALA A 160 -3.73 -3.53 -7.50
N ASN A 161 -4.20 -2.76 -6.51
CA ASN A 161 -4.14 -3.12 -5.11
C ASN A 161 -4.99 -4.38 -4.80
N SER A 162 -6.21 -4.48 -5.35
CA SER A 162 -7.08 -5.64 -5.15
C SER A 162 -6.46 -6.93 -5.70
N LEU A 163 -5.90 -6.89 -6.91
CA LEU A 163 -5.26 -8.05 -7.53
C LEU A 163 -4.01 -8.50 -6.78
N SER A 164 -3.17 -7.58 -6.32
CA SER A 164 -1.98 -7.93 -5.55
C SER A 164 -2.36 -8.57 -4.21
N TYR A 165 -3.32 -8.03 -3.47
CA TYR A 165 -3.81 -8.64 -2.23
C TYR A 165 -4.47 -10.02 -2.46
N SER A 166 -5.29 -10.16 -3.49
CA SER A 166 -5.91 -11.45 -3.85
C SER A 166 -4.86 -12.51 -4.20
N ALA A 167 -3.85 -12.15 -4.98
CA ALA A 167 -2.78 -13.07 -5.35
C ALA A 167 -1.99 -13.56 -4.11
N ILE A 168 -1.67 -12.65 -3.18
CA ILE A 168 -0.95 -12.99 -1.95
C ILE A 168 -1.81 -13.89 -1.06
N THR A 169 -3.10 -13.57 -0.91
CA THR A 169 -4.04 -14.40 -0.14
C THR A 169 -4.12 -15.81 -0.72
N LEU A 170 -4.16 -15.95 -2.06
CA LEU A 170 -4.15 -17.26 -2.71
C LEU A 170 -2.86 -18.03 -2.45
N ILE A 171 -1.70 -17.37 -2.52
CA ILE A 171 -0.40 -18.02 -2.23
C ILE A 171 -0.38 -18.52 -0.78
N LEU A 172 -0.85 -17.72 0.18
CA LEU A 172 -0.91 -18.10 1.59
C LEU A 172 -1.86 -19.29 1.83
N LEU A 173 -3.03 -19.31 1.18
CA LEU A 173 -3.98 -20.41 1.29
C LEU A 173 -3.43 -21.72 0.73
N ILE A 174 -2.66 -21.66 -0.36
CA ILE A 174 -2.01 -22.85 -0.93
C ILE A 174 -0.91 -23.36 0.00
N HIS A 175 -0.20 -22.49 0.68
CA HIS A 175 0.90 -22.86 1.57
C HIS A 175 0.42 -23.47 2.91
N GLN A 176 -0.80 -23.16 3.33
CA GLN A 176 -1.41 -23.71 4.57
C GLN A 176 -1.94 -25.14 4.42
N LYS A 177 -2.00 -25.71 3.21
CA LYS A 177 -2.36 -27.10 2.96
C LYS A 177 -1.13 -28.01 2.93
#